data_9cee6b2df73a42b8aa1d65f299e7ff9b
#
_entry.id   9cee6b2df73a42b8aa1d65f299e7ff9b
#
_cell.length_a   1.000
_cell.length_b   1.000
_cell.length_c   1.000
_cell.angle_alpha   90.00
_cell.angle_beta   90.00
_cell.angle_gamma   90.00
#
_symmetry.space_group_name_H-M   'P 1'
#
loop_
_entity.id
_entity.type
_entity.pdbx_description
1 polymer ?
#
loop_
_entity_poly.entity_id
_entity_poly.type
_entity_poly.pdbx_seq_one_letter_code
_entity_poly.pdbx_strand_id
1 'polypeptide(L)'
;MFDIITSKFAQGARRFGKARLLRRFAKQQDGAAAVEFGLVALPFIALLFAIMETALVFFAGQALETAVADSARLIMTGQAQTQGMSQAAFKNAVCAKIFGLFDCQNGVYVDVKTFSSFANVTMPSPVDAQGNFQNNFSYQPGGPGDIVVVRLFYQWPIHVSLLNLSNMSGSKRLIVATSAFRNEPYN
;
A
#
# COMPACT_ATOMS: atom_id res chain seq x y z
N MET A 1 -33.21 12.16 -57.33
CA MET A 1 -33.99 12.98 -56.39
C MET A 1 -34.92 12.18 -55.50
N PHE A 2 -34.87 10.84 -55.54
CA PHE A 2 -35.71 9.91 -54.75
C PHE A 2 -35.02 9.32 -53.51
N ASP A 3 -33.68 9.36 -53.41
CA ASP A 3 -32.95 8.70 -52.34
C ASP A 3 -32.83 9.50 -51.02
N ILE A 4 -33.12 10.80 -51.03
CA ILE A 4 -33.01 11.67 -49.85
C ILE A 4 -34.23 11.56 -48.92
N ILE A 5 -35.39 11.17 -49.48
CA ILE A 5 -36.65 11.07 -48.73
C ILE A 5 -36.75 9.80 -47.91
N THR A 6 -36.18 8.69 -48.37
CA THR A 6 -36.19 7.40 -47.66
C THR A 6 -35.28 7.36 -46.46
N SER A 7 -34.16 8.10 -46.45
CA SER A 7 -33.21 8.10 -45.31
C SER A 7 -33.73 8.85 -44.08
N LYS A 8 -34.54 9.91 -44.30
CA LYS A 8 -35.12 10.68 -43.16
C LYS A 8 -36.27 9.93 -42.46
N PHE A 9 -37.04 9.09 -43.21
CA PHE A 9 -38.09 8.27 -42.61
C PHE A 9 -37.55 7.13 -41.73
N ALA A 10 -36.42 6.52 -42.13
CA ALA A 10 -35.80 5.44 -41.34
C ALA A 10 -35.16 5.92 -40.03
N GLN A 11 -34.64 7.16 -39.99
CA GLN A 11 -34.06 7.75 -38.76
C GLN A 11 -35.14 8.21 -37.78
N GLY A 12 -36.29 8.68 -38.24
CA GLY A 12 -37.42 9.05 -37.39
C GLY A 12 -38.03 7.85 -36.67
N ALA A 13 -38.21 6.71 -37.37
CA ALA A 13 -38.77 5.49 -36.80
C ALA A 13 -37.90 4.87 -35.70
N ARG A 14 -36.54 4.95 -35.79
CA ARG A 14 -35.60 4.47 -34.76
C ARG A 14 -35.60 5.34 -33.49
N ARG A 15 -35.83 6.64 -33.60
CA ARG A 15 -35.94 7.55 -32.44
C ARG A 15 -37.26 7.36 -31.69
N PHE A 16 -38.35 7.15 -32.38
CA PHE A 16 -39.66 6.87 -31.75
C PHE A 16 -39.68 5.52 -31.01
N GLY A 17 -39.01 4.48 -31.55
CA GLY A 17 -38.88 3.18 -30.89
C GLY A 17 -38.13 3.27 -29.54
N LYS A 18 -37.02 4.00 -29.53
CA LYS A 18 -36.22 4.18 -28.30
C LYS A 18 -36.95 4.99 -27.22
N ALA A 19 -37.66 6.05 -27.61
CA ALA A 19 -38.44 6.85 -26.67
C ALA A 19 -39.62 6.06 -26.06
N ARG A 20 -40.24 5.15 -26.86
CA ARG A 20 -41.34 4.30 -26.40
C ARG A 20 -40.86 3.17 -25.47
N LEU A 21 -39.66 2.63 -25.71
CA LEU A 21 -39.01 1.66 -24.82
C LEU A 21 -38.64 2.33 -23.48
N LEU A 22 -38.02 3.51 -23.48
CA LEU A 22 -37.70 4.26 -22.29
C LEU A 22 -38.94 4.62 -21.46
N ARG A 23 -40.02 4.99 -22.13
CA ARG A 23 -41.30 5.33 -21.48
C ARG A 23 -42.01 4.08 -20.91
N ARG A 24 -41.85 2.89 -21.51
CA ARG A 24 -42.30 1.61 -20.96
C ARG A 24 -41.46 1.23 -19.73
N PHE A 25 -40.14 1.39 -19.79
CA PHE A 25 -39.25 1.16 -18.65
C PHE A 25 -39.57 2.09 -17.45
N ALA A 26 -39.82 3.36 -17.71
CA ALA A 26 -40.19 4.33 -16.66
C ALA A 26 -41.60 4.08 -16.06
N LYS A 27 -42.43 3.27 -16.69
CA LYS A 27 -43.80 2.97 -16.24
C LYS A 27 -43.94 1.59 -15.59
N GLN A 28 -42.90 0.75 -15.66
CA GLN A 28 -42.86 -0.55 -14.98
C GLN A 28 -42.33 -0.35 -13.53
N GLN A 29 -43.22 -0.43 -12.58
CA GLN A 29 -42.90 -0.32 -11.15
C GLN A 29 -42.09 -1.52 -10.63
N ASP A 30 -42.14 -2.66 -11.29
CA ASP A 30 -41.39 -3.87 -10.93
C ASP A 30 -39.86 -3.69 -11.05
N GLY A 31 -39.37 -2.73 -11.86
CA GLY A 31 -37.94 -2.37 -11.97
C GLY A 31 -37.49 -1.26 -11.01
N ALA A 32 -38.40 -0.51 -10.41
CA ALA A 32 -38.07 0.64 -9.57
C ALA A 32 -37.28 0.21 -8.32
N ALA A 33 -37.72 -0.84 -7.65
CA ALA A 33 -37.04 -1.40 -6.49
C ALA A 33 -35.60 -1.87 -6.79
N ALA A 34 -35.37 -2.46 -7.96
CA ALA A 34 -34.05 -2.88 -8.39
C ALA A 34 -33.10 -1.67 -8.64
N VAL A 35 -33.64 -0.59 -9.22
CA VAL A 35 -32.88 0.65 -9.45
C VAL A 35 -32.59 1.36 -8.12
N GLU A 36 -33.57 1.46 -7.22
CA GLU A 36 -33.40 2.01 -5.88
C GLU A 36 -32.36 1.23 -5.08
N PHE A 37 -32.44 -0.11 -5.09
CA PHE A 37 -31.45 -0.96 -4.46
C PHE A 37 -30.05 -0.75 -5.07
N GLY A 38 -29.93 -0.71 -6.40
CA GLY A 38 -28.64 -0.48 -7.08
C GLY A 38 -28.02 0.86 -6.74
N LEU A 39 -28.83 1.92 -6.63
CA LEU A 39 -28.36 3.25 -6.24
C LEU A 39 -27.80 3.30 -4.81
N VAL A 40 -28.35 2.53 -3.89
CA VAL A 40 -27.88 2.45 -2.50
C VAL A 40 -26.76 1.43 -2.34
N ALA A 41 -26.84 0.29 -3.03
CA ALA A 41 -25.87 -0.79 -2.92
C ALA A 41 -24.50 -0.39 -3.45
N LEU A 42 -24.39 0.35 -4.56
CA LEU A 42 -23.12 0.77 -5.13
C LEU A 42 -22.26 1.61 -4.17
N PRO A 43 -22.76 2.75 -3.62
CA PRO A 43 -21.98 3.53 -2.66
C PRO A 43 -21.71 2.76 -1.35
N PHE A 44 -22.63 1.91 -0.92
CA PHE A 44 -22.44 1.08 0.27
C PHE A 44 -21.31 0.06 0.08
N ILE A 45 -21.29 -0.67 -1.05
CA ILE A 45 -20.22 -1.62 -1.37
C ILE A 45 -18.88 -0.90 -1.54
N ALA A 46 -18.87 0.27 -2.21
CA ALA A 46 -17.65 1.08 -2.36
C ALA A 46 -17.09 1.50 -0.99
N LEU A 47 -17.97 1.90 -0.05
CA LEU A 47 -17.58 2.23 1.31
C LEU A 47 -17.01 1.02 2.07
N LEU A 48 -17.62 -0.16 1.95
CA LEU A 48 -17.13 -1.38 2.56
C LEU A 48 -15.72 -1.74 2.07
N PHE A 49 -15.48 -1.66 0.77
CA PHE A 49 -14.14 -1.91 0.22
C PHE A 49 -13.12 -0.87 0.69
N ALA A 50 -13.49 0.40 0.77
CA ALA A 50 -12.65 1.46 1.29
C ALA A 50 -12.25 1.22 2.76
N ILE A 51 -13.19 0.80 3.60
CA ILE A 51 -12.93 0.45 5.02
C ILE A 51 -12.01 -0.77 5.10
N MET A 52 -12.28 -1.83 4.31
CA MET A 52 -11.44 -3.03 4.30
C MET A 52 -10.00 -2.71 3.88
N GLU A 53 -9.81 -1.93 2.81
CA GLU A 53 -8.47 -1.56 2.36
C GLU A 53 -7.72 -0.74 3.40
N THR A 54 -8.40 0.22 4.03
CA THR A 54 -7.82 1.00 5.13
C THR A 54 -7.37 0.09 6.28
N ALA A 55 -8.21 -0.84 6.69
CA ALA A 55 -7.89 -1.80 7.75
C ALA A 55 -6.67 -2.68 7.39
N LEU A 56 -6.59 -3.16 6.14
CA LEU A 56 -5.45 -3.95 5.66
C LEU A 56 -4.14 -3.15 5.66
N VAL A 57 -4.17 -1.88 5.26
CA VAL A 57 -2.99 -0.99 5.30
C VAL A 57 -2.51 -0.79 6.74
N PHE A 58 -3.43 -0.54 7.68
CA PHE A 58 -3.06 -0.42 9.10
C PHE A 58 -2.52 -1.72 9.66
N PHE A 59 -3.15 -2.84 9.36
CA PHE A 59 -2.68 -4.15 9.81
C PHE A 59 -1.28 -4.46 9.26
N ALA A 60 -1.03 -4.17 7.98
CA ALA A 60 0.29 -4.32 7.38
C ALA A 60 1.35 -3.42 8.06
N GLY A 61 0.98 -2.19 8.42
CA GLY A 61 1.84 -1.29 9.21
C GLY A 61 2.21 -1.88 10.56
N GLN A 62 1.23 -2.38 11.33
CA GLN A 62 1.45 -3.00 12.63
C GLN A 62 2.30 -4.28 12.53
N ALA A 63 2.07 -5.10 11.51
CA ALA A 63 2.90 -6.29 11.27
C ALA A 63 4.36 -5.91 11.00
N LEU A 64 4.60 -4.86 10.21
CA LEU A 64 5.93 -4.37 9.91
C LEU A 64 6.62 -3.75 11.13
N GLU A 65 5.88 -2.99 11.96
CA GLU A 65 6.38 -2.42 13.21
C GLU A 65 6.78 -3.50 14.22
N THR A 66 5.95 -4.54 14.38
CA THR A 66 6.29 -5.68 15.23
C THR A 66 7.53 -6.40 14.72
N ALA A 67 7.61 -6.64 13.41
CA ALA A 67 8.75 -7.32 12.81
C ALA A 67 10.06 -6.52 12.96
N VAL A 68 10.02 -5.17 12.82
CA VAL A 68 11.22 -4.35 13.03
C VAL A 68 11.64 -4.36 14.51
N ALA A 69 10.69 -4.25 15.44
CA ALA A 69 10.99 -4.26 16.87
C ALA A 69 11.66 -5.58 17.31
N ASP A 70 11.09 -6.71 16.88
CA ASP A 70 11.63 -8.03 17.22
C ASP A 70 12.99 -8.30 16.57
N SER A 71 13.16 -7.88 15.30
CA SER A 71 14.40 -8.12 14.56
C SER A 71 15.53 -7.16 15.00
N ALA A 72 15.19 -5.92 15.36
CA ALA A 72 16.14 -4.94 15.86
C ALA A 72 16.89 -5.43 17.11
N ARG A 73 16.26 -6.28 17.94
CA ARG A 73 16.90 -6.90 19.10
C ARG A 73 18.13 -7.75 18.74
N LEU A 74 18.15 -8.35 17.55
CA LEU A 74 19.32 -9.11 17.08
C LEU A 74 20.56 -8.22 16.94
N ILE A 75 20.34 -6.98 16.51
CA ILE A 75 21.42 -5.98 16.39
C ILE A 75 21.73 -5.40 17.76
N MET A 76 20.69 -4.99 18.50
CA MET A 76 20.84 -4.35 19.82
C MET A 76 21.66 -5.19 20.80
N THR A 77 21.41 -6.52 20.81
CA THR A 77 22.11 -7.46 21.71
C THR A 77 23.43 -8.01 21.14
N GLY A 78 23.88 -7.54 19.99
CA GLY A 78 25.13 -7.95 19.36
C GLY A 78 25.08 -9.31 18.62
N GLN A 79 23.94 -9.96 18.56
CA GLN A 79 23.81 -11.28 17.90
C GLN A 79 24.10 -11.18 16.38
N ALA A 80 23.61 -10.12 15.74
CA ALA A 80 23.84 -9.92 14.31
C ALA A 80 25.33 -9.69 13.99
N GLN A 81 26.03 -8.99 14.87
CA GLN A 81 27.46 -8.67 14.71
C GLN A 81 28.33 -9.90 14.97
N THR A 82 28.10 -10.60 16.08
CA THR A 82 28.88 -11.79 16.48
C THR A 82 28.72 -12.96 15.51
N GLN A 83 27.54 -13.07 14.88
CA GLN A 83 27.28 -14.08 13.86
C GLN A 83 27.69 -13.66 12.44
N GLY A 84 28.19 -12.42 12.26
CA GLY A 84 28.54 -11.88 10.94
C GLY A 84 27.33 -11.84 9.98
N MET A 85 26.15 -11.52 10.52
CA MET A 85 24.88 -11.57 9.78
C MET A 85 24.90 -10.56 8.63
N SER A 86 24.69 -11.04 7.40
CA SER A 86 24.54 -10.17 6.23
C SER A 86 23.15 -9.49 6.21
N GLN A 87 23.00 -8.45 5.37
CA GLN A 87 21.69 -7.79 5.14
C GLN A 87 20.62 -8.80 4.71
N ALA A 88 20.98 -9.79 3.86
CA ALA A 88 20.06 -10.82 3.40
C ALA A 88 19.64 -11.76 4.56
N ALA A 89 20.59 -12.15 5.42
CA ALA A 89 20.30 -12.97 6.59
C ALA A 89 19.41 -12.23 7.60
N PHE A 90 19.69 -10.94 7.83
CA PHE A 90 18.83 -10.09 8.67
C PHE A 90 17.42 -9.94 8.07
N LYS A 91 17.30 -9.70 6.76
CA LYS A 91 16.02 -9.66 6.07
C LYS A 91 15.24 -10.97 6.24
N ASN A 92 15.91 -12.13 6.15
CA ASN A 92 15.27 -13.42 6.39
C ASN A 92 14.72 -13.53 7.82
N ALA A 93 15.47 -13.03 8.82
CA ALA A 93 15.00 -12.99 10.21
C ALA A 93 13.77 -12.07 10.38
N VAL A 94 13.75 -10.92 9.71
CA VAL A 94 12.58 -10.03 9.63
C VAL A 94 11.39 -10.77 9.01
N CYS A 95 11.60 -11.41 7.86
CA CYS A 95 10.53 -12.11 7.14
C CYS A 95 9.96 -13.30 7.91
N ALA A 96 10.74 -13.94 8.75
CA ALA A 96 10.26 -14.99 9.64
C ALA A 96 9.26 -14.49 10.70
N LYS A 97 9.20 -13.17 10.95
CA LYS A 97 8.25 -12.55 11.89
C LYS A 97 6.99 -12.02 11.21
N ILE A 98 6.99 -11.93 9.89
CA ILE A 98 5.86 -11.43 9.10
C ILE A 98 5.04 -12.61 8.60
N PHE A 99 3.81 -12.75 9.10
CA PHE A 99 2.92 -13.84 8.71
C PHE A 99 2.11 -13.45 7.48
N GLY A 100 2.36 -14.12 6.33
CA GLY A 100 1.47 -14.33 5.18
C GLY A 100 0.74 -13.15 4.53
N LEU A 101 0.88 -11.93 5.04
CA LEU A 101 0.08 -10.81 4.57
C LEU A 101 0.64 -10.17 3.29
N PHE A 102 1.95 -10.26 3.08
CA PHE A 102 2.62 -9.70 1.91
C PHE A 102 3.90 -10.48 1.58
N ASP A 103 4.35 -10.36 0.33
CA ASP A 103 5.60 -10.96 -0.12
C ASP A 103 6.80 -10.26 0.51
N CYS A 104 7.23 -10.78 1.67
CA CYS A 104 8.34 -10.19 2.39
C CYS A 104 9.65 -10.30 1.61
N GLN A 105 9.91 -11.43 0.98
CA GLN A 105 11.19 -11.70 0.34
C GLN A 105 11.47 -10.75 -0.83
N ASN A 106 10.46 -10.41 -1.62
CA ASN A 106 10.62 -9.53 -2.78
C ASN A 106 10.18 -8.08 -2.50
N GLY A 107 9.33 -7.86 -1.49
CA GLY A 107 8.68 -6.57 -1.26
C GLY A 107 9.21 -5.76 -0.07
N VAL A 108 9.84 -6.40 0.93
CA VAL A 108 10.40 -5.68 2.08
C VAL A 108 11.83 -5.25 1.80
N TYR A 109 12.13 -3.99 2.07
CA TYR A 109 13.46 -3.41 2.00
C TYR A 109 13.95 -3.08 3.41
N VAL A 110 15.24 -3.32 3.65
CA VAL A 110 15.91 -3.16 4.94
C VAL A 110 16.99 -2.09 4.82
N ASP A 111 16.94 -1.08 5.68
CA ASP A 111 17.98 -0.05 5.85
C ASP A 111 18.41 -0.01 7.30
N VAL A 112 19.69 -0.23 7.54
CA VAL A 112 20.30 -0.20 8.88
C VAL A 112 21.46 0.77 8.85
N LYS A 113 21.39 1.83 9.67
CA LYS A 113 22.41 2.87 9.74
C LYS A 113 22.86 3.09 11.17
N THR A 114 24.17 3.32 11.31
CA THR A 114 24.83 3.61 12.59
C THR A 114 25.13 5.09 12.70
N PHE A 115 24.95 5.63 13.90
CA PHE A 115 25.24 7.02 14.27
C PHE A 115 25.99 7.10 15.60
N SER A 116 26.82 8.11 15.76
CA SER A 116 27.58 8.35 16.98
C SER A 116 26.74 8.93 18.13
N SER A 117 25.62 9.59 17.80
CA SER A 117 24.67 10.15 18.78
C SER A 117 23.27 10.27 18.18
N PHE A 118 22.25 10.33 19.04
CA PHE A 118 20.86 10.57 18.61
C PHE A 118 20.68 11.94 17.92
N ALA A 119 21.47 12.94 18.33
CA ALA A 119 21.41 14.28 17.72
C ALA A 119 21.87 14.29 16.24
N ASN A 120 22.66 13.31 15.83
CA ASN A 120 23.20 13.20 14.48
C ASN A 120 22.35 12.33 13.57
N VAL A 121 21.22 11.79 14.06
CA VAL A 121 20.34 10.94 13.26
C VAL A 121 19.66 11.76 12.18
N THR A 122 20.03 11.49 10.93
CA THR A 122 19.42 12.10 9.74
C THR A 122 18.94 10.99 8.82
N MET A 123 17.65 10.99 8.52
CA MET A 123 17.02 9.94 7.73
C MET A 123 16.34 10.57 6.49
N PRO A 124 16.98 10.51 5.33
CA PRO A 124 16.36 11.01 4.10
C PRO A 124 15.09 10.24 3.77
N SER A 125 14.16 10.93 3.13
CA SER A 125 12.97 10.28 2.58
C SER A 125 13.38 9.24 1.53
N PRO A 126 12.82 8.03 1.58
CA PRO A 126 13.04 7.03 0.53
C PRO A 126 12.16 7.26 -0.71
N VAL A 127 11.38 8.35 -0.73
CA VAL A 127 10.55 8.76 -1.88
C VAL A 127 11.06 10.11 -2.36
N ASP A 128 11.36 10.20 -3.66
CA ASP A 128 11.79 11.43 -4.30
C ASP A 128 10.62 12.42 -4.53
N ALA A 129 10.94 13.62 -5.03
CA ALA A 129 9.94 14.65 -5.30
C ALA A 129 8.92 14.25 -6.40
N GLN A 130 9.22 13.23 -7.19
CA GLN A 130 8.36 12.68 -8.23
C GLN A 130 7.51 11.51 -7.73
N GLY A 131 7.65 11.13 -6.45
CA GLY A 131 6.91 10.03 -5.85
C GLY A 131 7.52 8.65 -6.13
N ASN A 132 8.75 8.55 -6.64
CA ASN A 132 9.41 7.28 -6.92
C ASN A 132 10.18 6.79 -5.69
N PHE A 133 10.16 5.49 -5.49
CA PHE A 133 10.88 4.84 -4.41
C PHE A 133 12.37 4.71 -4.74
N GLN A 134 13.20 5.16 -3.80
CA GLN A 134 14.67 5.07 -3.87
C GLN A 134 15.12 3.98 -2.90
N ASN A 135 15.83 2.96 -3.40
CA ASN A 135 16.29 1.81 -2.60
C ASN A 135 17.79 1.84 -2.30
N ASN A 136 18.37 3.02 -2.13
CA ASN A 136 19.79 3.20 -1.78
C ASN A 136 20.02 2.93 -0.29
N PHE A 137 19.76 1.69 0.13
CA PHE A 137 19.82 1.27 1.53
C PHE A 137 21.16 0.62 1.88
N SER A 138 21.51 0.71 3.14
CA SER A 138 22.75 0.15 3.68
C SER A 138 22.46 -0.80 4.84
N TYR A 139 23.43 -1.62 5.19
CA TYR A 139 23.37 -2.50 6.35
C TYR A 139 24.62 -2.28 7.21
N GLN A 140 24.48 -1.48 8.25
CA GLN A 140 25.54 -1.09 9.18
C GLN A 140 25.04 -1.34 10.60
N PRO A 141 25.20 -2.55 11.16
CA PRO A 141 24.68 -2.89 12.49
C PRO A 141 25.45 -2.24 13.64
N GLY A 142 26.59 -1.58 13.38
CA GLY A 142 27.41 -0.90 14.36
C GLY A 142 28.10 -1.82 15.34
N GLY A 143 28.81 -1.22 16.30
CA GLY A 143 29.49 -1.88 17.42
C GLY A 143 28.79 -1.62 18.76
N PRO A 144 29.40 -2.10 19.88
CA PRO A 144 28.89 -1.86 21.23
C PRO A 144 28.77 -0.35 21.51
N GLY A 145 27.61 0.06 22.03
CA GLY A 145 27.35 1.44 22.40
C GLY A 145 26.95 2.39 21.27
N ASP A 146 27.01 1.98 20.02
CA ASP A 146 26.58 2.78 18.87
C ASP A 146 25.06 2.97 18.85
N ILE A 147 24.62 4.09 18.30
CA ILE A 147 23.19 4.32 17.99
C ILE A 147 22.90 3.72 16.63
N VAL A 148 21.91 2.84 16.58
CA VAL A 148 21.50 2.19 15.35
C VAL A 148 20.04 2.51 15.05
N VAL A 149 19.75 2.80 13.80
CA VAL A 149 18.41 2.98 13.28
C VAL A 149 18.14 1.92 12.24
N VAL A 150 17.14 1.10 12.48
CA VAL A 150 16.63 0.06 11.57
C VAL A 150 15.34 0.55 10.96
N ARG A 151 15.27 0.58 9.65
CA ARG A 151 14.05 0.91 8.91
C ARG A 151 13.66 -0.23 8.00
N LEU A 152 12.38 -0.56 7.99
CA LEU A 152 11.78 -1.47 7.03
C LEU A 152 10.80 -0.70 6.16
N PHE A 153 10.79 -1.01 4.87
CA PHE A 153 9.91 -0.39 3.89
C PHE A 153 9.17 -1.46 3.12
N TYR A 154 7.88 -1.20 2.86
CA TYR A 154 7.06 -2.02 2.00
C TYR A 154 6.16 -1.15 1.12
N GLN A 155 6.13 -1.43 -0.19
CA GLN A 155 5.29 -0.72 -1.15
C GLN A 155 3.93 -1.43 -1.26
N TRP A 156 2.95 -0.99 -0.48
CA TRP A 156 1.61 -1.56 -0.48
C TRP A 156 0.84 -1.10 -1.74
N PRO A 157 0.28 -2.02 -2.57
CA PRO A 157 -0.58 -1.64 -3.69
C PRO A 157 -1.94 -1.16 -3.16
N ILE A 158 -2.42 -0.02 -3.67
CA ILE A 158 -3.75 0.52 -3.38
C ILE A 158 -4.69 0.13 -4.50
N HIS A 159 -5.76 -0.58 -4.16
CA HIS A 159 -6.77 -1.05 -5.11
C HIS A 159 -7.99 -0.12 -5.19
N VAL A 160 -8.36 0.54 -4.09
CA VAL A 160 -9.48 1.48 -4.01
C VAL A 160 -8.95 2.91 -3.95
N SER A 161 -8.88 3.59 -5.09
CA SER A 161 -8.34 4.95 -5.21
C SER A 161 -9.23 6.05 -4.61
N LEU A 162 -10.46 5.74 -4.22
CA LEU A 162 -11.45 6.69 -3.70
C LEU A 162 -10.98 7.48 -2.47
N LEU A 163 -10.15 6.87 -1.61
CA LEU A 163 -9.67 7.48 -0.36
C LEU A 163 -8.34 8.22 -0.50
N ASN A 164 -7.76 8.28 -1.69
CA ASN A 164 -6.45 8.89 -1.95
C ASN A 164 -5.36 8.49 -0.93
N LEU A 165 -5.30 7.20 -0.57
CA LEU A 165 -4.35 6.64 0.40
C LEU A 165 -2.92 6.51 -0.15
N SER A 166 -2.72 6.75 -1.43
CA SER A 166 -1.43 6.71 -2.10
C SER A 166 -0.53 7.87 -1.64
N ASN A 167 0.73 7.57 -1.35
CA ASN A 167 1.78 8.55 -1.08
C ASN A 167 3.01 8.37 -2.00
N MET A 168 2.83 7.56 -3.05
CA MET A 168 3.84 7.27 -4.07
C MET A 168 3.22 7.31 -5.47
N SER A 169 4.07 7.34 -6.50
CA SER A 169 3.65 7.13 -7.88
C SER A 169 3.09 5.70 -8.09
N GLY A 170 2.16 5.54 -9.04
CA GLY A 170 1.63 4.22 -9.41
C GLY A 170 0.66 3.60 -8.42
N SER A 171 -0.20 4.42 -7.76
CA SER A 171 -1.23 3.94 -6.84
C SER A 171 -0.69 3.01 -5.74
N LYS A 172 0.43 3.40 -5.14
CA LYS A 172 1.07 2.66 -4.06
C LYS A 172 1.15 3.52 -2.80
N ARG A 173 1.17 2.86 -1.66
CA ARG A 173 1.47 3.46 -0.36
C ARG A 173 2.74 2.86 0.22
N LEU A 174 3.71 3.71 0.54
CA LEU A 174 4.87 3.29 1.30
C LEU A 174 4.49 3.13 2.77
N ILE A 175 4.63 1.92 3.27
CA ILE A 175 4.57 1.59 4.70
C ILE A 175 5.99 1.59 5.21
N VAL A 176 6.23 2.28 6.33
CA VAL A 176 7.55 2.41 6.95
C VAL A 176 7.44 2.03 8.41
N ALA A 177 8.31 1.15 8.86
CA ALA A 177 8.49 0.84 10.27
C ALA A 177 9.93 1.18 10.68
N THR A 178 10.11 1.79 11.86
CA THR A 178 11.42 2.26 12.31
C THR A 178 11.65 1.89 13.77
N SER A 179 12.83 1.36 14.04
CA SER A 179 13.32 1.15 15.40
C SER A 179 14.67 1.84 15.57
N ALA A 180 14.81 2.66 16.59
CA ALA A 180 16.06 3.36 16.92
C ALA A 180 16.46 3.02 18.36
N PHE A 181 17.68 2.59 18.54
CA PHE A 181 18.18 2.12 19.83
C PHE A 181 19.69 2.33 19.96
N ARG A 182 20.20 2.09 21.14
CA ARG A 182 21.62 2.00 21.40
C ARG A 182 22.00 0.53 21.57
N ASN A 183 23.06 0.10 20.88
CA ASN A 183 23.59 -1.24 21.06
C ASN A 183 24.06 -1.46 22.49
N GLU A 184 23.76 -2.62 23.05
CA GLU A 184 24.25 -3.04 24.35
C GLU A 184 25.76 -3.26 24.31
N PRO A 185 26.45 -3.14 25.45
CA PRO A 185 27.84 -3.57 25.56
C PRO A 185 27.88 -5.11 25.49
N TYR A 186 28.33 -5.64 24.36
CA TYR A 186 28.58 -7.07 24.16
C TYR A 186 30.07 -7.30 23.90
N ASN A 187 30.59 -8.43 24.33
CA ASN A 187 31.99 -8.83 24.15
C ASN A 187 32.11 -9.86 23.04
#